data_0753299c81b4d9d6ae30e192d0a3b3c5
#
_entry.id   0753299c81b4d9d6ae30e192d0a3b3c5
#
_cell.length_a   1.000
_cell.length_b   1.000
_cell.length_c   1.000
_cell.angle_alpha   90.00
_cell.angle_beta   90.00
_cell.angle_gamma   90.00
#
_symmetry.space_group_name_H-M   'P 1'
#
loop_
_entity.id
_entity.type
_entity.pdbx_description
1 polymer ?
#
loop_
_entity_poly.entity_id
_entity_poly.type
_entity_poly.pdbx_seq_one_letter_code
_entity_poly.pdbx_strand_id
1 'polypeptide(L)'
;MATTELDRSSTGNHFRLGLLFALSSALAFGSSGPFAKALIEAGWSPTGAVTARLAGGAVAMALFASFVRPRWVREALRHAKTVISYGLVPIAGAQLCYYNAVAHLSVGVALLLEYTAPILVVGWVWATTRRRPSSMTFAGAGLAVAGIMLVLNVFSGAHINIIGVAWALAAAVCAVCYFVMSNNVSTDGEGLNPISLASGGLIVGAAAVALLGVTGVMPLTFTTNPVVIAGFTTPWLVPVITLGLIPTALAYTLGIFGIARLKPRFASLVGLSEVMFAVLSAWILVGEAMTVSQAIGGTVVLLGLALARQGDRSEQVSPGSAGQVELASWPDMPLRETTDPAND
;
A
#
# COMPACT_ATOMS: atom_id res chain seq x y z
N MET A 1 -12.06 42.58 5.32
CA MET A 1 -12.43 41.47 6.23
C MET A 1 -13.17 40.33 5.56
N ALA A 2 -14.03 40.55 4.56
CA ALA A 2 -14.78 39.46 3.88
C ALA A 2 -13.94 38.53 3.00
N THR A 3 -12.84 38.97 2.42
CA THR A 3 -11.95 38.15 1.58
C THR A 3 -11.16 37.10 2.38
N THR A 4 -10.86 37.34 3.64
CA THR A 4 -10.10 36.44 4.50
C THR A 4 -10.95 35.27 5.05
N GLU A 5 -12.27 35.45 5.14
CA GLU A 5 -13.18 34.38 5.58
C GLU A 5 -13.52 33.40 4.44
N LEU A 6 -13.64 33.91 3.20
CA LEU A 6 -13.87 33.07 2.02
C LEU A 6 -12.66 32.17 1.72
N ASP A 7 -11.45 32.65 1.94
CA ASP A 7 -10.21 31.88 1.71
C ASP A 7 -10.03 30.79 2.79
N ARG A 8 -10.38 31.05 4.04
CA ARG A 8 -10.37 30.05 5.12
C ARG A 8 -11.43 28.94 4.92
N SER A 9 -12.59 29.27 4.39
CA SER A 9 -13.65 28.29 4.13
C SER A 9 -13.31 27.37 2.96
N SER A 10 -12.68 27.89 1.91
CA SER A 10 -12.23 27.10 0.76
C SER A 10 -11.11 26.13 1.15
N THR A 11 -10.11 26.57 1.89
CA THR A 11 -9.00 25.76 2.37
C THR A 11 -9.46 24.63 3.31
N GLY A 12 -10.44 24.92 4.19
CA GLY A 12 -11.03 23.92 5.07
C GLY A 12 -11.81 22.83 4.32
N ASN A 13 -12.50 23.21 3.24
CA ASN A 13 -13.29 22.29 2.44
C ASN A 13 -12.40 21.38 1.56
N HIS A 14 -11.32 21.91 1.01
CA HIS A 14 -10.30 21.14 0.28
C HIS A 14 -9.63 20.09 1.15
N PHE A 15 -9.27 20.43 2.38
CA PHE A 15 -8.68 19.50 3.33
C PHE A 15 -9.64 18.36 3.71
N ARG A 16 -10.93 18.70 4.02
CA ARG A 16 -11.95 17.70 4.36
C ARG A 16 -12.19 16.72 3.22
N LEU A 17 -12.29 17.20 1.99
CA LEU A 17 -12.43 16.34 0.80
C LEU A 17 -11.20 15.46 0.59
N GLY A 18 -10.00 16.00 0.77
CA GLY A 18 -8.76 15.22 0.72
C GLY A 18 -8.72 14.09 1.74
N LEU A 19 -9.13 14.39 2.98
CA LEU A 19 -9.20 13.41 4.06
C LEU A 19 -10.24 12.32 3.77
N LEU A 20 -11.44 12.70 3.30
CA LEU A 20 -12.48 11.74 2.91
C LEU A 20 -11.99 10.79 1.80
N PHE A 21 -11.38 11.31 0.75
CA PHE A 21 -10.84 10.49 -0.33
C PHE A 21 -9.74 9.55 0.17
N ALA A 22 -8.82 10.03 0.99
CA ALA A 22 -7.74 9.22 1.52
C ALA A 22 -8.23 8.12 2.48
N LEU A 23 -9.19 8.43 3.37
CA LEU A 23 -9.80 7.43 4.26
C LEU A 23 -10.63 6.40 3.46
N SER A 24 -11.38 6.84 2.45
CA SER A 24 -12.12 5.94 1.58
C SER A 24 -11.18 5.03 0.76
N SER A 25 -10.03 5.54 0.32
CA SER A 25 -8.97 4.76 -0.30
C SER A 25 -8.41 3.71 0.67
N ALA A 26 -8.08 4.11 1.89
CA ALA A 26 -7.57 3.21 2.91
C ALA A 26 -8.57 2.10 3.29
N LEU A 27 -9.86 2.44 3.38
CA LEU A 27 -10.94 1.44 3.57
C LEU A 27 -11.02 0.48 2.39
N ALA A 28 -10.98 0.99 1.18
CA ALA A 28 -11.03 0.18 -0.03
C ALA A 28 -9.81 -0.77 -0.11
N PHE A 29 -8.59 -0.28 0.12
CA PHE A 29 -7.39 -1.12 0.17
C PHE A 29 -7.47 -2.17 1.28
N GLY A 30 -7.89 -1.79 2.49
CA GLY A 30 -8.03 -2.67 3.63
C GLY A 30 -9.02 -3.83 3.41
N SER A 31 -9.99 -3.67 2.51
CA SER A 31 -10.90 -4.76 2.14
C SER A 31 -10.27 -5.86 1.28
N SER A 32 -9.09 -5.63 0.71
CA SER A 32 -8.42 -6.56 -0.20
C SER A 32 -8.12 -7.92 0.43
N GLY A 33 -7.50 -7.92 1.62
CA GLY A 33 -7.11 -9.13 2.33
C GLY A 33 -8.30 -10.06 2.62
N PRO A 34 -9.39 -9.56 3.20
CA PRO A 34 -10.59 -10.36 3.48
C PRO A 34 -11.21 -11.01 2.24
N PHE A 35 -11.35 -10.29 1.12
CA PHE A 35 -11.85 -10.89 -0.11
C PHE A 35 -10.89 -11.94 -0.68
N ALA A 36 -9.57 -11.71 -0.58
CA ALA A 36 -8.59 -12.71 -0.96
C ALA A 36 -8.68 -13.95 -0.07
N LYS A 37 -8.80 -13.77 1.25
CA LYS A 37 -8.95 -14.84 2.23
C LYS A 37 -10.17 -15.70 1.91
N ALA A 38 -11.30 -15.06 1.67
CA ALA A 38 -12.55 -15.77 1.32
C ALA A 38 -12.41 -16.62 0.04
N LEU A 39 -11.70 -16.12 -0.99
CA LEU A 39 -11.40 -16.91 -2.19
C LEU A 39 -10.46 -18.08 -1.89
N ILE A 40 -9.42 -17.87 -1.09
CA ILE A 40 -8.46 -18.92 -0.71
C ILE A 40 -9.16 -20.01 0.09
N GLU A 41 -10.05 -19.67 1.02
CA GLU A 41 -10.86 -20.62 1.79
C GLU A 41 -11.84 -21.40 0.91
N ALA A 42 -12.31 -20.82 -0.21
CA ALA A 42 -13.12 -21.50 -1.22
C ALA A 42 -12.30 -22.41 -2.15
N GLY A 43 -10.96 -22.51 -1.95
CA GLY A 43 -10.08 -23.40 -2.70
C GLY A 43 -9.28 -22.76 -3.83
N TRP A 44 -9.28 -21.42 -3.94
CA TRP A 44 -8.38 -20.72 -4.84
C TRP A 44 -6.95 -20.73 -4.29
N SER A 45 -5.95 -20.83 -5.18
CA SER A 45 -4.58 -20.56 -4.74
C SER A 45 -4.38 -19.05 -4.51
N PRO A 46 -3.44 -18.64 -3.64
CA PRO A 46 -3.04 -17.25 -3.50
C PRO A 46 -2.67 -16.61 -4.84
N THR A 47 -1.92 -17.33 -5.68
CA THR A 47 -1.54 -16.90 -7.03
C THR A 47 -2.76 -16.66 -7.93
N GLY A 48 -3.77 -17.52 -7.86
CA GLY A 48 -5.04 -17.37 -8.59
C GLY A 48 -5.78 -16.10 -8.16
N ALA A 49 -5.90 -15.87 -6.86
CA ALA A 49 -6.55 -14.69 -6.31
C ALA A 49 -5.81 -13.38 -6.70
N VAL A 50 -4.46 -13.37 -6.64
CA VAL A 50 -3.64 -12.24 -7.12
C VAL A 50 -3.81 -12.01 -8.61
N THR A 51 -3.77 -13.07 -9.42
CA THR A 51 -3.96 -12.96 -10.86
C THR A 51 -5.30 -12.32 -11.20
N ALA A 52 -6.38 -12.79 -10.57
CA ALA A 52 -7.72 -12.24 -10.77
C ALA A 52 -7.80 -10.77 -10.36
N ARG A 53 -7.24 -10.42 -9.20
CA ARG A 53 -7.19 -9.04 -8.70
C ARG A 53 -6.43 -8.12 -9.65
N LEU A 54 -5.21 -8.50 -10.01
CA LEU A 54 -4.36 -7.65 -10.84
C LEU A 54 -4.91 -7.53 -12.27
N ALA A 55 -5.45 -8.62 -12.83
CA ALA A 55 -6.07 -8.59 -14.16
C ALA A 55 -7.32 -7.69 -14.17
N GLY A 56 -8.22 -7.85 -13.20
CA GLY A 56 -9.39 -6.98 -13.06
C GLY A 56 -9.01 -5.52 -12.84
N GLY A 57 -8.03 -5.27 -11.97
CA GLY A 57 -7.49 -3.93 -11.72
C GLY A 57 -6.81 -3.33 -12.95
N ALA A 58 -6.04 -4.12 -13.70
CA ALA A 58 -5.38 -3.70 -14.93
C ALA A 58 -6.40 -3.26 -15.99
N VAL A 59 -7.46 -4.04 -16.19
CA VAL A 59 -8.55 -3.69 -17.11
C VAL A 59 -9.23 -2.39 -16.68
N ALA A 60 -9.63 -2.29 -15.41
CA ALA A 60 -10.32 -1.12 -14.90
C ALA A 60 -9.45 0.15 -14.97
N MET A 61 -8.18 0.06 -14.58
CA MET A 61 -7.25 1.19 -14.62
C MET A 61 -6.84 1.56 -16.05
N ALA A 62 -6.69 0.58 -16.95
CA ALA A 62 -6.43 0.87 -18.36
C ALA A 62 -7.60 1.60 -19.02
N LEU A 63 -8.84 1.19 -18.74
CA LEU A 63 -10.04 1.90 -19.18
C LEU A 63 -10.06 3.33 -18.62
N PHE A 64 -9.89 3.49 -17.30
CA PHE A 64 -9.83 4.81 -16.66
C PHE A 64 -8.73 5.69 -17.27
N ALA A 65 -7.53 5.16 -17.44
CA ALA A 65 -6.41 5.89 -18.04
C ALA A 65 -6.69 6.28 -19.50
N SER A 66 -7.39 5.45 -20.26
CA SER A 66 -7.73 5.74 -21.65
C SER A 66 -8.69 6.92 -21.78
N PHE A 67 -9.59 7.12 -20.80
CA PHE A 67 -10.47 8.28 -20.77
C PHE A 67 -9.76 9.55 -20.27
N VAL A 68 -8.92 9.44 -19.23
CA VAL A 68 -8.30 10.62 -18.60
C VAL A 68 -6.99 11.02 -19.29
N ARG A 69 -6.26 10.05 -19.84
CA ARG A 69 -4.93 10.21 -20.45
C ARG A 69 -4.80 9.37 -21.73
N PRO A 70 -5.36 9.75 -22.87
CA PRO A 70 -5.35 8.91 -24.09
C PRO A 70 -3.96 8.49 -24.59
N ARG A 71 -2.89 9.17 -24.14
CA ARG A 71 -1.50 8.86 -24.52
C ARG A 71 -0.76 8.00 -23.48
N TRP A 72 -1.44 7.49 -22.46
CA TRP A 72 -0.82 6.74 -21.36
C TRP A 72 -0.01 5.53 -21.82
N VAL A 73 -0.46 4.81 -22.86
CA VAL A 73 0.26 3.65 -23.41
C VAL A 73 1.61 4.07 -23.99
N ARG A 74 1.64 5.17 -24.77
CA ARG A 74 2.92 5.68 -25.34
C ARG A 74 3.86 6.14 -24.24
N GLU A 75 3.34 6.76 -23.21
CA GLU A 75 4.10 7.20 -22.03
C GLU A 75 4.67 6.00 -21.26
N ALA A 76 3.85 4.97 -20.98
CA ALA A 76 4.27 3.74 -20.34
C ALA A 76 5.37 2.99 -21.13
N LEU A 77 5.22 2.93 -22.47
CA LEU A 77 6.22 2.31 -23.34
C LEU A 77 7.52 3.10 -23.41
N ARG A 78 7.47 4.45 -23.37
CA ARG A 78 8.67 5.30 -23.33
C ARG A 78 9.49 5.03 -22.05
N HIS A 79 8.82 4.75 -20.93
CA HIS A 79 9.42 4.47 -19.62
C HIS A 79 9.33 2.97 -19.26
N ALA A 80 9.41 2.09 -20.26
CA ALA A 80 9.15 0.66 -20.10
C ALA A 80 9.97 0.01 -18.98
N LYS A 81 11.24 0.36 -18.82
CA LYS A 81 12.11 -0.18 -17.75
C LYS A 81 11.52 0.12 -16.36
N THR A 82 11.11 1.36 -16.12
CA THR A 82 10.50 1.79 -14.86
C THR A 82 9.15 1.10 -14.64
N VAL A 83 8.30 1.05 -15.68
CA VAL A 83 6.99 0.40 -15.60
C VAL A 83 7.11 -1.09 -15.34
N ILE A 84 8.06 -1.78 -16.02
CA ILE A 84 8.29 -3.21 -15.83
C ILE A 84 8.82 -3.50 -14.42
N SER A 85 9.87 -2.79 -13.99
CA SER A 85 10.43 -3.02 -12.64
C SER A 85 9.41 -2.71 -11.54
N TYR A 86 8.61 -1.66 -11.71
CA TYR A 86 7.54 -1.30 -10.79
C TYR A 86 6.39 -2.32 -10.78
N GLY A 87 6.02 -2.84 -11.95
CA GLY A 87 5.01 -3.89 -12.07
C GLY A 87 5.46 -5.23 -11.45
N LEU A 88 6.72 -5.60 -11.63
CA LEU A 88 7.26 -6.87 -11.15
C LEU A 88 7.45 -6.90 -9.63
N VAL A 89 8.08 -5.87 -9.03
CA VAL A 89 8.46 -5.91 -7.62
C VAL A 89 7.40 -5.24 -6.74
N PRO A 90 7.11 -3.94 -6.85
CA PRO A 90 6.09 -3.29 -6.03
C PRO A 90 4.69 -3.86 -6.19
N ILE A 91 4.25 -4.20 -7.41
CA ILE A 91 2.88 -4.65 -7.64
C ILE A 91 2.79 -6.18 -7.54
N ALA A 92 3.42 -6.92 -8.43
CA ALA A 92 3.30 -8.37 -8.45
C ALA A 92 3.92 -9.01 -7.21
N GLY A 93 5.15 -8.64 -6.87
CA GLY A 93 5.88 -9.19 -5.73
C GLY A 93 5.18 -8.94 -4.41
N ALA A 94 4.82 -7.69 -4.12
CA ALA A 94 4.14 -7.34 -2.88
C ALA A 94 2.80 -8.10 -2.75
N GLN A 95 1.96 -8.07 -3.78
CA GLN A 95 0.66 -8.72 -3.74
C GLN A 95 0.75 -10.25 -3.62
N LEU A 96 1.68 -10.88 -4.37
CA LEU A 96 1.88 -12.31 -4.31
C LEU A 96 2.37 -12.75 -2.92
N CYS A 97 3.34 -12.03 -2.36
CA CYS A 97 3.85 -12.28 -1.02
C CYS A 97 2.77 -12.05 0.05
N TYR A 98 2.02 -10.95 -0.04
CA TYR A 98 0.94 -10.65 0.91
C TYR A 98 -0.16 -11.72 0.89
N TYR A 99 -0.64 -12.15 -0.29
CA TYR A 99 -1.69 -13.16 -0.37
C TYR A 99 -1.23 -14.55 0.08
N ASN A 100 0.04 -14.89 -0.14
CA ASN A 100 0.62 -16.10 0.46
C ASN A 100 0.73 -15.98 1.98
N ALA A 101 1.03 -14.78 2.53
CA ALA A 101 0.99 -14.55 3.97
C ALA A 101 -0.43 -14.73 4.53
N VAL A 102 -1.45 -14.17 3.88
CA VAL A 102 -2.86 -14.26 4.27
C VAL A 102 -3.38 -15.71 4.21
N ALA A 103 -2.81 -16.57 3.35
CA ALA A 103 -3.13 -18.00 3.35
C ALA A 103 -2.68 -18.73 4.64
N HIS A 104 -1.74 -18.15 5.39
CA HIS A 104 -1.10 -18.78 6.56
C HIS A 104 -1.31 -17.99 7.85
N LEU A 105 -1.63 -16.71 7.77
CA LEU A 105 -1.84 -15.79 8.88
C LEU A 105 -3.22 -15.16 8.79
N SER A 106 -3.66 -14.53 9.87
CA SER A 106 -4.81 -13.63 9.78
C SER A 106 -4.46 -12.39 8.95
N VAL A 107 -5.48 -11.82 8.29
CA VAL A 107 -5.34 -10.65 7.42
C VAL A 107 -4.66 -9.49 8.14
N GLY A 108 -5.11 -9.21 9.37
CA GLY A 108 -4.55 -8.13 10.18
C GLY A 108 -3.08 -8.34 10.53
N VAL A 109 -2.68 -9.58 10.90
CA VAL A 109 -1.29 -9.93 11.23
C VAL A 109 -0.40 -9.82 9.98
N ALA A 110 -0.84 -10.36 8.85
CA ALA A 110 -0.09 -10.28 7.59
C ALA A 110 0.17 -8.81 7.19
N LEU A 111 -0.86 -7.96 7.27
CA LEU A 111 -0.74 -6.55 6.93
C LEU A 111 0.13 -5.75 7.92
N LEU A 112 0.01 -6.02 9.22
CA LEU A 112 0.88 -5.39 10.23
C LEU A 112 2.36 -5.70 9.99
N LEU A 113 2.69 -6.93 9.59
CA LEU A 113 4.06 -7.30 9.24
C LEU A 113 4.53 -6.60 7.95
N GLU A 114 3.70 -6.50 6.93
CA GLU A 114 4.01 -5.76 5.70
C GLU A 114 4.25 -4.27 6.01
N TYR A 115 3.47 -3.68 6.89
CA TYR A 115 3.63 -2.28 7.33
C TYR A 115 4.91 -2.00 8.14
N THR A 116 5.74 -3.01 8.42
CA THR A 116 7.10 -2.79 8.94
C THR A 116 8.08 -2.27 7.88
N ALA A 117 7.68 -2.20 6.61
CA ALA A 117 8.49 -1.68 5.51
C ALA A 117 9.23 -0.37 5.85
N PRO A 118 8.62 0.67 6.48
CA PRO A 118 9.34 1.89 6.87
C PRO A 118 10.52 1.64 7.82
N ILE A 119 10.40 0.65 8.73
CA ILE A 119 11.49 0.27 9.64
C ILE A 119 12.64 -0.36 8.84
N LEU A 120 12.31 -1.21 7.85
CA LEU A 120 13.29 -1.80 6.95
C LEU A 120 13.99 -0.73 6.10
N VAL A 121 13.26 0.30 5.63
CA VAL A 121 13.84 1.46 4.92
C VAL A 121 14.85 2.17 5.81
N VAL A 122 14.49 2.49 7.05
CA VAL A 122 15.39 3.14 8.01
C VAL A 122 16.64 2.28 8.25
N GLY A 123 16.46 0.97 8.46
CA GLY A 123 17.55 0.02 8.61
C GLY A 123 18.47 -0.02 7.38
N TRP A 124 17.90 -0.04 6.19
CA TRP A 124 18.63 -0.01 4.92
C TRP A 124 19.44 1.29 4.76
N VAL A 125 18.81 2.44 4.96
CA VAL A 125 19.48 3.74 4.88
C VAL A 125 20.62 3.82 5.89
N TRP A 126 20.41 3.39 7.12
CA TRP A 126 21.47 3.33 8.14
C TRP A 126 22.64 2.41 7.72
N ALA A 127 22.34 1.22 7.22
CA ALA A 127 23.38 0.27 6.79
C ALA A 127 24.22 0.82 5.63
N THR A 128 23.60 1.53 4.68
CA THR A 128 24.25 2.06 3.48
C THR A 128 24.95 3.40 3.72
N THR A 129 24.31 4.32 4.43
CA THR A 129 24.85 5.68 4.65
C THR A 129 25.70 5.80 5.90
N ARG A 130 25.66 4.79 6.82
CA ARG A 130 26.29 4.81 8.15
C ARG A 130 25.86 5.98 9.04
N ARG A 131 24.85 6.74 8.64
CA ARG A 131 24.26 7.80 9.47
C ARG A 131 23.30 7.15 10.46
N ARG A 132 23.46 7.47 11.75
CA ARG A 132 22.59 6.93 12.79
C ARG A 132 21.24 7.62 12.72
N PRO A 133 20.12 6.85 12.64
CA PRO A 133 18.78 7.41 12.75
C PRO A 133 18.58 8.12 14.09
N SER A 134 17.60 9.02 14.16
CA SER A 134 17.28 9.73 15.40
C SER A 134 16.90 8.75 16.52
N SER A 135 17.09 9.18 17.77
CA SER A 135 16.67 8.40 18.94
C SER A 135 15.18 8.07 18.91
N MET A 136 14.39 8.98 18.35
CA MET A 136 12.94 8.82 18.18
C MET A 136 12.60 7.75 17.13
N THR A 137 13.36 7.69 16.02
CA THR A 137 13.23 6.65 14.99
C THR A 137 13.59 5.28 15.57
N PHE A 138 14.67 5.19 16.35
CA PHE A 138 15.05 3.94 17.03
C PHE A 138 14.01 3.50 18.06
N ALA A 139 13.51 4.41 18.87
CA ALA A 139 12.47 4.10 19.86
C ALA A 139 11.19 3.61 19.19
N GLY A 140 10.80 4.27 18.09
CA GLY A 140 9.63 3.86 17.29
C GLY A 140 9.80 2.48 16.64
N ALA A 141 10.98 2.20 16.09
CA ALA A 141 11.30 0.89 15.53
C ALA A 141 11.29 -0.21 16.60
N GLY A 142 11.92 0.03 17.75
CA GLY A 142 11.91 -0.89 18.89
C GLY A 142 10.49 -1.17 19.40
N LEU A 143 9.66 -0.13 19.52
CA LEU A 143 8.27 -0.26 19.92
C LEU A 143 7.45 -1.08 18.91
N ALA A 144 7.66 -0.86 17.62
CA ALA A 144 6.98 -1.63 16.58
C ALA A 144 7.40 -3.12 16.61
N VAL A 145 8.68 -3.42 16.80
CA VAL A 145 9.15 -4.81 16.98
C VAL A 145 8.53 -5.46 18.20
N ALA A 146 8.47 -4.77 19.34
CA ALA A 146 7.80 -5.27 20.54
C ALA A 146 6.32 -5.55 20.30
N GLY A 147 5.63 -4.66 19.58
CA GLY A 147 4.24 -4.85 19.16
C GLY A 147 4.05 -6.08 18.27
N ILE A 148 4.96 -6.33 17.32
CA ILE A 148 4.94 -7.53 16.47
C ILE A 148 5.06 -8.81 17.31
N MET A 149 5.94 -8.83 18.29
CA MET A 149 6.08 -9.98 19.20
C MET A 149 4.78 -10.28 19.95
N LEU A 150 4.03 -9.25 20.34
CA LEU A 150 2.70 -9.39 20.94
C LEU A 150 1.67 -9.89 19.94
N VAL A 151 1.65 -9.33 18.71
CA VAL A 151 0.73 -9.76 17.63
C VAL A 151 0.93 -11.23 17.29
N LEU A 152 2.16 -11.67 17.19
CA LEU A 152 2.53 -13.06 16.90
C LEU A 152 2.36 -13.98 18.10
N ASN A 153 2.03 -13.43 19.27
CA ASN A 153 1.81 -14.17 20.50
C ASN A 153 3.02 -15.05 20.90
N VAL A 154 4.22 -14.53 20.65
CA VAL A 154 5.50 -15.27 20.83
C VAL A 154 5.65 -15.83 22.25
N PHE A 155 5.11 -15.13 23.25
CA PHE A 155 5.25 -15.48 24.67
C PHE A 155 4.24 -16.52 25.16
N SER A 156 3.22 -16.88 24.38
CA SER A 156 2.19 -17.85 24.80
C SER A 156 2.48 -19.28 24.37
N GLY A 157 3.61 -19.54 23.75
CA GLY A 157 3.93 -20.86 23.19
C GLY A 157 3.08 -21.27 21.99
N ALA A 158 2.33 -20.34 21.40
CA ALA A 158 1.56 -20.59 20.18
C ALA A 158 2.51 -20.95 19.03
N HIS A 159 2.09 -21.90 18.20
CA HIS A 159 2.84 -22.24 16.98
C HIS A 159 2.78 -21.09 16.00
N ILE A 160 3.91 -20.37 15.85
CA ILE A 160 4.06 -19.32 14.85
C ILE A 160 4.20 -19.96 13.48
N ASN A 161 3.35 -19.60 12.54
CA ASN A 161 3.50 -20.05 11.17
C ASN A 161 4.64 -19.27 10.49
N ILE A 162 5.85 -19.84 10.55
CA ILE A 162 7.09 -19.21 10.03
C ILE A 162 6.96 -18.94 8.52
N ILE A 163 6.26 -19.80 7.78
CA ILE A 163 6.05 -19.62 6.34
C ILE A 163 5.23 -18.36 6.07
N GLY A 164 4.15 -18.17 6.81
CA GLY A 164 3.33 -16.97 6.70
C GLY A 164 4.09 -15.70 7.07
N VAL A 165 4.90 -15.74 8.16
CA VAL A 165 5.75 -14.61 8.57
C VAL A 165 6.80 -14.30 7.50
N ALA A 166 7.46 -15.32 6.93
CA ALA A 166 8.43 -15.12 5.85
C ALA A 166 7.81 -14.45 4.61
N TRP A 167 6.61 -14.88 4.22
CA TRP A 167 5.87 -14.24 3.13
C TRP A 167 5.49 -12.79 3.44
N ALA A 168 5.03 -12.51 4.65
CA ALA A 168 4.69 -11.15 5.06
C ALA A 168 5.90 -10.21 5.09
N LEU A 169 7.05 -10.69 5.57
CA LEU A 169 8.30 -9.92 5.52
C LEU A 169 8.82 -9.76 4.08
N ALA A 170 8.63 -10.74 3.21
CA ALA A 170 8.94 -10.58 1.79
C ALA A 170 8.05 -9.50 1.14
N ALA A 171 6.75 -9.43 1.51
CA ALA A 171 5.88 -8.34 1.10
C ALA A 171 6.40 -6.98 1.60
N ALA A 172 6.85 -6.89 2.86
CA ALA A 172 7.46 -5.68 3.41
C ALA A 172 8.71 -5.24 2.62
N VAL A 173 9.58 -6.18 2.20
CA VAL A 173 10.74 -5.87 1.33
C VAL A 173 10.28 -5.33 -0.04
N CYS A 174 9.26 -5.92 -0.65
CA CYS A 174 8.68 -5.39 -1.89
C CYS A 174 8.10 -3.98 -1.70
N ALA A 175 7.48 -3.72 -0.55
CA ALA A 175 7.00 -2.38 -0.19
C ALA A 175 8.15 -1.38 0.00
N VAL A 176 9.30 -1.79 0.54
CA VAL A 176 10.53 -0.95 0.55
C VAL A 176 10.93 -0.57 -0.88
N CYS A 177 10.96 -1.54 -1.78
CA CYS A 177 11.26 -1.27 -3.20
C CYS A 177 10.24 -0.29 -3.81
N TYR A 178 8.97 -0.42 -3.44
CA TYR A 178 7.93 0.53 -3.85
C TYR A 178 8.27 1.96 -3.43
N PHE A 179 8.63 2.19 -2.18
CA PHE A 179 8.98 3.53 -1.68
C PHE A 179 10.21 4.10 -2.38
N VAL A 180 11.27 3.30 -2.52
CA VAL A 180 12.52 3.72 -3.18
C VAL A 180 12.28 4.06 -4.66
N MET A 181 11.55 3.21 -5.38
CA MET A 181 11.27 3.42 -6.81
C MET A 181 10.32 4.60 -7.05
N SER A 182 9.31 4.78 -6.21
CA SER A 182 8.37 5.91 -6.32
C SER A 182 9.07 7.23 -6.11
N ASN A 183 10.04 7.30 -5.19
CA ASN A 183 10.85 8.49 -4.97
C ASN A 183 11.68 8.85 -6.21
N ASN A 184 12.33 7.87 -6.83
CA ASN A 184 13.15 8.10 -8.02
C ASN A 184 12.31 8.64 -9.20
N VAL A 185 11.11 8.10 -9.42
CA VAL A 185 10.20 8.57 -10.48
C VAL A 185 9.79 10.03 -10.27
N SER A 186 9.64 10.47 -9.03
CA SER A 186 9.28 11.85 -8.70
C SER A 186 10.45 12.83 -8.87
N THR A 187 11.70 12.36 -8.67
CA THR A 187 12.91 13.20 -8.68
C THR A 187 13.47 13.39 -10.10
N ASP A 188 13.36 12.37 -10.97
CA ASP A 188 13.97 12.39 -12.30
C ASP A 188 13.29 13.36 -13.28
N GLY A 189 12.17 13.99 -12.91
CA GLY A 189 11.52 15.06 -13.70
C GLY A 189 11.07 14.66 -15.10
N GLU A 190 11.23 13.42 -15.50
CA GLU A 190 10.94 12.90 -16.85
C GLU A 190 9.44 12.69 -17.15
N GLY A 191 8.57 13.18 -16.26
CA GLY A 191 7.17 13.34 -16.60
C GLY A 191 6.32 12.07 -16.69
N LEU A 192 6.75 10.93 -16.11
CA LEU A 192 5.92 9.73 -16.03
C LEU A 192 4.74 9.97 -15.08
N ASN A 193 3.54 10.00 -15.65
CA ASN A 193 2.33 10.25 -14.88
C ASN A 193 1.99 9.03 -13.98
N PRO A 194 1.59 9.25 -12.71
CA PRO A 194 1.22 8.17 -11.79
C PRO A 194 0.12 7.24 -12.34
N ILE A 195 -0.83 7.75 -13.12
CA ILE A 195 -1.89 6.96 -13.75
C ILE A 195 -1.29 6.02 -14.82
N SER A 196 -0.34 6.52 -15.64
CA SER A 196 0.34 5.73 -16.66
C SER A 196 1.21 4.65 -16.03
N LEU A 197 1.92 4.98 -14.94
CA LEU A 197 2.73 4.05 -14.16
C LEU A 197 1.86 2.96 -13.51
N ALA A 198 0.77 3.33 -12.86
CA ALA A 198 -0.13 2.38 -12.20
C ALA A 198 -0.80 1.46 -13.22
N SER A 199 -1.31 1.99 -14.33
CA SER A 199 -1.97 1.19 -15.37
C SER A 199 -1.00 0.21 -16.05
N GLY A 200 0.17 0.70 -16.47
CA GLY A 200 1.21 -0.13 -17.06
C GLY A 200 1.77 -1.16 -16.09
N GLY A 201 2.04 -0.74 -14.84
CA GLY A 201 2.53 -1.61 -13.77
C GLY A 201 1.55 -2.74 -13.42
N LEU A 202 0.25 -2.46 -13.36
CA LEU A 202 -0.79 -3.48 -13.12
C LEU A 202 -0.85 -4.50 -14.26
N ILE A 203 -0.72 -4.07 -15.52
CA ILE A 203 -0.69 -4.99 -16.67
C ILE A 203 0.54 -5.90 -16.59
N VAL A 204 1.73 -5.33 -16.34
CA VAL A 204 2.97 -6.09 -16.18
C VAL A 204 2.87 -7.04 -14.99
N GLY A 205 2.36 -6.56 -13.86
CA GLY A 205 2.18 -7.36 -12.65
C GLY A 205 1.22 -8.52 -12.87
N ALA A 206 0.07 -8.28 -13.50
CA ALA A 206 -0.90 -9.32 -13.84
C ALA A 206 -0.28 -10.38 -14.78
N ALA A 207 0.43 -9.96 -15.82
CA ALA A 207 1.10 -10.85 -16.75
C ALA A 207 2.18 -11.68 -16.06
N ALA A 208 2.98 -11.08 -15.17
CA ALA A 208 4.03 -11.77 -14.44
C ALA A 208 3.48 -12.85 -13.49
N VAL A 209 2.45 -12.52 -12.69
CA VAL A 209 1.85 -13.49 -11.77
C VAL A 209 1.15 -14.60 -12.53
N ALA A 210 0.43 -14.27 -13.62
CA ALA A 210 -0.19 -15.27 -14.48
C ALA A 210 0.87 -16.21 -15.10
N LEU A 211 2.00 -15.68 -15.54
CA LEU A 211 3.09 -16.46 -16.09
C LEU A 211 3.68 -17.43 -15.06
N LEU A 212 3.95 -16.97 -13.83
CA LEU A 212 4.42 -17.83 -12.73
C LEU A 212 3.44 -18.98 -12.45
N GLY A 213 2.14 -18.72 -12.57
CA GLY A 213 1.12 -19.74 -12.40
C GLY A 213 1.07 -20.73 -13.57
N VAL A 214 1.04 -20.24 -14.81
CA VAL A 214 0.95 -21.08 -16.01
C VAL A 214 2.20 -21.94 -16.20
N THR A 215 3.38 -21.43 -15.86
CA THR A 215 4.64 -22.19 -15.91
C THR A 215 4.78 -23.22 -14.78
N GLY A 216 3.85 -23.26 -13.82
CA GLY A 216 3.89 -24.19 -12.70
C GLY A 216 4.90 -23.85 -11.61
N VAL A 217 5.55 -22.67 -11.67
CA VAL A 217 6.46 -22.19 -10.61
C VAL A 217 5.68 -21.92 -9.31
N MET A 218 4.45 -21.42 -9.44
CA MET A 218 3.54 -21.22 -8.33
C MET A 218 2.21 -21.96 -8.60
N PRO A 219 1.55 -22.52 -7.56
CA PRO A 219 0.26 -23.17 -7.76
C PRO A 219 -0.77 -22.18 -8.32
N LEU A 220 -1.41 -22.52 -9.42
CA LEU A 220 -2.47 -21.72 -10.04
C LEU A 220 -3.77 -22.54 -10.08
N THR A 221 -4.61 -22.36 -9.08
CA THR A 221 -5.90 -23.02 -9.00
C THR A 221 -7.02 -22.00 -8.92
N PHE A 222 -8.06 -22.25 -9.69
CA PHE A 222 -9.33 -21.53 -9.68
C PHE A 222 -10.45 -22.53 -9.41
N THR A 223 -11.38 -22.16 -8.56
CA THR A 223 -12.57 -22.98 -8.31
C THR A 223 -13.82 -22.16 -8.59
N THR A 224 -14.88 -22.84 -8.94
CA THR A 224 -16.22 -22.23 -9.07
C THR A 224 -17.05 -22.42 -7.80
N ASN A 225 -16.41 -22.87 -6.72
CA ASN A 225 -17.07 -23.05 -5.44
C ASN A 225 -17.68 -21.71 -4.96
N PRO A 226 -18.82 -21.78 -4.30
CA PRO A 226 -19.38 -20.60 -3.66
C PRO A 226 -18.46 -20.10 -2.55
N VAL A 227 -18.40 -18.79 -2.40
CA VAL A 227 -17.56 -18.10 -1.43
C VAL A 227 -18.43 -17.53 -0.31
N VAL A 228 -18.03 -17.73 0.93
CA VAL A 228 -18.75 -17.18 2.08
C VAL A 228 -18.16 -15.80 2.42
N ILE A 229 -19.01 -14.78 2.41
CA ILE A 229 -18.65 -13.40 2.76
C ILE A 229 -19.71 -12.84 3.69
N ALA A 230 -19.32 -12.36 4.87
CA ALA A 230 -20.21 -11.85 5.90
C ALA A 230 -21.34 -12.84 6.28
N GLY A 231 -21.04 -14.15 6.26
CA GLY A 231 -22.02 -15.20 6.54
C GLY A 231 -22.96 -15.55 5.38
N PHE A 232 -22.86 -14.84 4.25
CA PHE A 232 -23.67 -15.11 3.05
C PHE A 232 -22.87 -15.88 2.01
N THR A 233 -23.49 -16.90 1.43
CA THR A 233 -22.93 -17.65 0.31
C THR A 233 -23.10 -16.87 -0.98
N THR A 234 -21.99 -16.54 -1.65
CA THR A 234 -21.98 -15.75 -2.89
C THR A 234 -21.28 -16.51 -4.02
N PRO A 235 -21.62 -16.25 -5.29
CA PRO A 235 -20.84 -16.76 -6.41
C PRO A 235 -19.40 -16.23 -6.35
N TRP A 236 -18.42 -17.03 -6.78
CA TRP A 236 -17.01 -16.67 -6.80
C TRP A 236 -16.68 -15.39 -7.61
N LEU A 237 -17.55 -15.04 -8.57
CA LEU A 237 -17.42 -13.81 -9.36
C LEU A 237 -17.54 -12.55 -8.51
N VAL A 238 -18.32 -12.56 -7.43
CA VAL A 238 -18.53 -11.38 -6.58
C VAL A 238 -17.23 -10.92 -5.95
N PRO A 239 -16.50 -11.75 -5.17
CA PRO A 239 -15.22 -11.33 -4.62
C PRO A 239 -14.16 -11.02 -5.69
N VAL A 240 -14.16 -11.70 -6.83
CA VAL A 240 -13.21 -11.43 -7.94
C VAL A 240 -13.44 -10.03 -8.53
N ILE A 241 -14.68 -9.71 -8.88
CA ILE A 241 -15.03 -8.37 -9.40
C ILE A 241 -14.74 -7.30 -8.35
N THR A 242 -15.12 -7.58 -7.11
CA THR A 242 -14.88 -6.66 -5.99
C THR A 242 -13.39 -6.36 -5.82
N LEU A 243 -12.52 -7.39 -5.86
CA LEU A 243 -11.07 -7.24 -5.76
C LEU A 243 -10.46 -6.38 -6.88
N GLY A 244 -10.94 -6.55 -8.10
CA GLY A 244 -10.47 -5.74 -9.23
C GLY A 244 -10.93 -4.28 -9.16
N LEU A 245 -12.17 -4.05 -8.75
CA LEU A 245 -12.78 -2.72 -8.77
C LEU A 245 -12.51 -1.91 -7.50
N ILE A 246 -12.79 -2.48 -6.30
CA ILE A 246 -12.76 -1.73 -5.05
C ILE A 246 -11.33 -1.53 -4.53
N PRO A 247 -10.58 -2.56 -4.10
CA PRO A 247 -9.24 -2.34 -3.55
C PRO A 247 -8.16 -2.09 -4.60
N THR A 248 -8.53 -2.03 -5.88
CA THR A 248 -7.58 -1.71 -6.93
C THR A 248 -7.99 -0.43 -7.65
N ALA A 249 -8.94 -0.45 -8.57
CA ALA A 249 -9.26 0.73 -9.39
C ALA A 249 -9.77 1.92 -8.55
N LEU A 250 -10.75 1.70 -7.68
CA LEU A 250 -11.33 2.75 -6.83
C LEU A 250 -10.33 3.24 -5.80
N ALA A 251 -9.64 2.33 -5.11
CA ALA A 251 -8.68 2.67 -4.07
C ALA A 251 -7.51 3.52 -4.61
N TYR A 252 -6.89 3.12 -5.73
CA TYR A 252 -5.83 3.92 -6.36
C TYR A 252 -6.35 5.30 -6.82
N THR A 253 -7.53 5.35 -7.42
CA THR A 253 -8.13 6.61 -7.88
C THR A 253 -8.38 7.57 -6.71
N LEU A 254 -9.03 7.08 -5.65
CA LEU A 254 -9.31 7.88 -4.44
C LEU A 254 -8.01 8.26 -3.72
N GLY A 255 -7.02 7.38 -3.70
CA GLY A 255 -5.70 7.64 -3.11
C GLY A 255 -5.00 8.80 -3.81
N ILE A 256 -4.93 8.78 -5.14
CA ILE A 256 -4.33 9.87 -5.94
C ILE A 256 -5.03 11.20 -5.65
N PHE A 257 -6.37 11.23 -5.68
CA PHE A 257 -7.12 12.47 -5.41
C PHE A 257 -7.03 12.91 -3.95
N GLY A 258 -6.95 11.97 -3.01
CA GLY A 258 -6.83 12.26 -1.58
C GLY A 258 -5.48 12.89 -1.26
N ILE A 259 -4.40 12.23 -1.69
CA ILE A 259 -3.02 12.66 -1.41
C ILE A 259 -2.72 14.02 -2.04
N ALA A 260 -3.19 14.26 -3.27
CA ALA A 260 -3.03 15.55 -3.96
C ALA A 260 -3.62 16.75 -3.18
N ARG A 261 -4.56 16.51 -2.24
CA ARG A 261 -5.23 17.54 -1.43
C ARG A 261 -4.77 17.59 0.01
N LEU A 262 -4.05 16.57 0.47
CA LEU A 262 -3.57 16.48 1.85
C LEU A 262 -2.11 16.92 1.94
N LYS A 263 -1.76 17.56 3.07
CA LYS A 263 -0.35 17.75 3.41
C LYS A 263 0.31 16.38 3.66
N PRO A 264 1.59 16.17 3.30
CA PRO A 264 2.29 14.88 3.43
C PRO A 264 2.18 14.23 4.82
N ARG A 265 2.13 15.05 5.88
CA ARG A 265 1.95 14.56 7.25
C ARG A 265 0.66 13.76 7.44
N PHE A 266 -0.44 14.28 6.90
CA PHE A 266 -1.75 13.65 7.04
C PHE A 266 -1.87 12.42 6.13
N ALA A 267 -1.36 12.47 4.91
CA ALA A 267 -1.37 11.36 3.98
C ALA A 267 -0.70 10.10 4.59
N SER A 268 0.46 10.26 5.26
CA SER A 268 1.16 9.13 5.87
C SER A 268 0.45 8.55 7.10
N LEU A 269 -0.27 9.38 7.87
CA LEU A 269 -1.05 8.90 9.01
C LEU A 269 -2.32 8.18 8.54
N VAL A 270 -2.97 8.70 7.50
CA VAL A 270 -4.13 8.05 6.89
C VAL A 270 -3.77 6.68 6.34
N GLY A 271 -2.55 6.52 5.76
CA GLY A 271 -2.07 5.21 5.35
C GLY A 271 -2.09 4.15 6.46
N LEU A 272 -1.80 4.52 7.70
CA LEU A 272 -1.88 3.59 8.84
C LEU A 272 -3.32 3.14 9.16
N SER A 273 -4.32 3.94 8.79
CA SER A 273 -5.73 3.56 8.98
C SER A 273 -6.16 2.38 8.11
N GLU A 274 -5.43 2.08 7.04
CA GLU A 274 -5.66 0.90 6.20
C GLU A 274 -5.60 -0.39 7.02
N VAL A 275 -4.64 -0.49 7.95
CA VAL A 275 -4.52 -1.65 8.84
C VAL A 275 -5.76 -1.80 9.72
N MET A 276 -6.26 -0.67 10.27
CA MET A 276 -7.49 -0.69 11.07
C MET A 276 -8.69 -1.13 10.24
N PHE A 277 -8.82 -0.62 9.02
CA PHE A 277 -9.88 -1.01 8.10
C PHE A 277 -9.74 -2.46 7.63
N ALA A 278 -8.53 -2.97 7.43
CA ALA A 278 -8.30 -4.37 7.07
C ALA A 278 -8.75 -5.32 8.17
N VAL A 279 -8.41 -5.00 9.42
CA VAL A 279 -8.86 -5.78 10.59
C VAL A 279 -10.38 -5.75 10.73
N LEU A 280 -10.98 -4.57 10.63
CA LEU A 280 -12.43 -4.42 10.71
C LEU A 280 -13.12 -5.17 9.57
N SER A 281 -12.60 -5.07 8.35
CA SER A 281 -13.12 -5.78 7.18
C SER A 281 -12.96 -7.30 7.32
N ALA A 282 -11.83 -7.79 7.88
CA ALA A 282 -11.61 -9.21 8.13
C ALA A 282 -12.61 -9.76 9.15
N TRP A 283 -12.86 -9.00 10.21
CA TRP A 283 -13.86 -9.39 11.20
C TRP A 283 -15.27 -9.46 10.59
N ILE A 284 -15.68 -8.46 9.83
CA ILE A 284 -17.03 -8.38 9.24
C ILE A 284 -17.20 -9.39 8.08
N LEU A 285 -16.20 -9.51 7.19
CA LEU A 285 -16.35 -10.24 5.92
C LEU A 285 -16.01 -11.74 6.03
N VAL A 286 -15.04 -12.10 6.87
CA VAL A 286 -14.57 -13.50 7.03
C VAL A 286 -14.64 -14.01 8.47
N GLY A 287 -15.15 -13.21 9.40
CA GLY A 287 -15.31 -13.60 10.79
C GLY A 287 -13.99 -13.72 11.57
N GLU A 288 -12.88 -13.18 11.07
CA GLU A 288 -11.60 -13.16 11.77
C GLU A 288 -11.61 -12.16 12.93
N ALA A 289 -11.94 -12.61 14.13
CA ALA A 289 -11.84 -11.79 15.32
C ALA A 289 -10.40 -11.67 15.79
N MET A 290 -9.96 -10.44 16.11
CA MET A 290 -8.68 -10.23 16.77
C MET A 290 -8.73 -10.67 18.23
N THR A 291 -7.67 -11.36 18.68
CA THR A 291 -7.45 -11.58 20.12
C THR A 291 -7.06 -10.26 20.80
N VAL A 292 -7.27 -10.17 22.10
CA VAL A 292 -6.87 -9.00 22.89
C VAL A 292 -5.37 -8.72 22.75
N SER A 293 -4.53 -9.77 22.74
CA SER A 293 -3.09 -9.67 22.51
C SER A 293 -2.77 -9.04 21.15
N GLN A 294 -3.45 -9.48 20.09
CA GLN A 294 -3.29 -8.93 18.74
C GLN A 294 -3.75 -7.47 18.65
N ALA A 295 -4.84 -7.10 19.31
CA ALA A 295 -5.33 -5.73 19.34
C ALA A 295 -4.35 -4.78 20.04
N ILE A 296 -3.84 -5.18 21.21
CA ILE A 296 -2.82 -4.42 21.94
C ILE A 296 -1.53 -4.34 21.11
N GLY A 297 -1.03 -5.48 20.62
CA GLY A 297 0.19 -5.54 19.82
C GLY A 297 0.08 -4.71 18.54
N GLY A 298 -1.04 -4.78 17.83
CA GLY A 298 -1.31 -3.98 16.64
C GLY A 298 -1.31 -2.47 16.92
N THR A 299 -1.91 -2.05 18.03
CA THR A 299 -1.87 -0.66 18.48
C THR A 299 -0.44 -0.21 18.76
N VAL A 300 0.35 -1.04 19.45
CA VAL A 300 1.76 -0.76 19.75
C VAL A 300 2.59 -0.66 18.46
N VAL A 301 2.35 -1.54 17.47
CA VAL A 301 2.99 -1.45 16.13
C VAL A 301 2.67 -0.11 15.47
N LEU A 302 1.41 0.27 15.40
CA LEU A 302 0.99 1.51 14.75
C LEU A 302 1.57 2.76 15.44
N LEU A 303 1.60 2.78 16.76
CA LEU A 303 2.24 3.85 17.54
C LEU A 303 3.76 3.88 17.29
N GLY A 304 4.41 2.74 17.27
CA GLY A 304 5.84 2.63 16.95
C GLY A 304 6.16 3.16 15.55
N LEU A 305 5.36 2.78 14.55
CA LEU A 305 5.52 3.28 13.17
C LEU A 305 5.27 4.79 13.07
N ALA A 306 4.25 5.30 13.75
CA ALA A 306 3.96 6.74 13.78
C ALA A 306 5.14 7.52 14.41
N LEU A 307 5.69 7.00 15.51
CA LEU A 307 6.84 7.59 16.20
C LEU A 307 8.10 7.55 15.34
N ALA A 308 8.40 6.42 14.70
CA ALA A 308 9.54 6.28 13.81
C ALA A 308 9.48 7.28 12.64
N ARG A 309 8.31 7.42 12.00
CA ARG A 309 8.08 8.39 10.93
C ARG A 309 8.23 9.84 11.37
N GLN A 310 7.86 10.15 12.62
CA GLN A 310 8.02 11.49 13.17
C GLN A 310 9.50 11.82 13.42
N GLY A 311 10.30 10.86 13.89
CA GLY A 311 11.73 10.99 14.10
C GLY A 311 12.50 11.23 12.81
N ASP A 312 12.18 10.48 11.76
CA ASP A 312 12.81 10.58 10.44
C ASP A 312 12.59 11.97 9.80
N ARG A 313 11.42 12.55 9.96
CA ARG A 313 11.12 13.92 9.48
C ARG A 313 11.81 15.02 10.26
N SER A 314 12.09 14.83 11.54
CA SER A 314 12.78 15.82 12.35
C SER A 314 14.24 16.00 11.89
N GLU A 315 14.84 14.94 11.35
CA GLU A 315 16.19 14.97 10.77
C GLU A 315 16.24 15.73 9.44
N GLN A 316 15.22 15.62 8.61
CA GLN A 316 15.14 16.28 7.31
C GLN A 316 14.97 17.81 7.42
N VAL A 317 14.43 18.30 8.52
CA VAL A 317 14.15 19.73 8.77
C VAL A 317 15.34 20.44 9.44
N SER A 318 16.38 19.74 9.92
CA SER A 318 17.57 20.36 10.54
C SER A 318 18.45 21.06 9.48
N PRO A 319 18.83 22.34 9.66
CA PRO A 319 19.52 23.16 8.66
C PRO A 319 21.00 22.78 8.39
N GLY A 320 21.33 21.51 8.43
CA GLY A 320 22.71 21.02 8.21
C GLY A 320 22.85 20.01 7.08
N SER A 321 21.77 19.62 6.41
CA SER A 321 21.79 18.55 5.41
C SER A 321 21.43 19.02 3.99
N ALA A 322 22.13 20.04 3.49
CA ALA A 322 22.09 20.34 2.05
C ALA A 322 22.71 19.15 1.30
N GLY A 323 21.86 18.28 0.75
CA GLY A 323 22.27 17.10 -0.02
C GLY A 323 21.59 15.79 0.36
N GLN A 324 20.46 15.82 1.05
CA GLN A 324 19.73 14.60 1.42
C GLN A 324 18.57 14.31 0.47
N VAL A 325 18.57 13.06 0.00
CA VAL A 325 17.46 12.43 -0.70
C VAL A 325 16.23 12.52 0.19
N GLU A 326 15.27 13.33 -0.23
CA GLU A 326 13.96 13.45 0.40
C GLU A 326 13.24 12.10 0.23
N LEU A 327 13.19 11.31 1.31
CA LEU A 327 12.37 10.11 1.36
C LEU A 327 10.91 10.56 1.35
N ALA A 328 10.37 10.69 0.14
CA ALA A 328 8.99 11.06 -0.07
C ALA A 328 8.06 10.07 0.65
N SER A 329 7.34 10.60 1.61
CA SER A 329 6.09 9.98 2.04
C SER A 329 5.18 9.90 0.82
N TRP A 330 4.59 8.78 0.51
CA TRP A 330 3.57 8.55 -0.54
C TRP A 330 3.45 9.70 -1.56
N PRO A 331 3.51 9.48 -2.86
CA PRO A 331 4.07 10.36 -3.88
C PRO A 331 3.66 11.83 -3.70
N ASP A 332 4.62 12.66 -3.26
CA ASP A 332 4.49 14.11 -3.30
C ASP A 332 4.51 14.53 -4.77
N MET A 333 3.36 14.87 -5.30
CA MET A 333 3.31 15.59 -6.57
C MET A 333 3.78 17.03 -6.34
N PRO A 334 4.84 17.51 -6.99
CA PRO A 334 5.22 18.91 -6.89
C PRO A 334 4.09 19.78 -7.43
N LEU A 335 3.55 20.65 -6.58
CA LEU A 335 2.71 21.75 -7.02
C LEU A 335 3.59 22.62 -7.94
N ARG A 336 3.22 22.71 -9.20
CA ARG A 336 3.79 23.64 -10.16
C ARG A 336 3.58 25.05 -9.61
N GLU A 337 4.63 25.68 -9.11
CA GLU A 337 4.67 27.13 -8.97
C GLU A 337 4.48 27.70 -10.39
N THR A 338 3.36 28.33 -10.61
CA THR A 338 3.14 29.18 -11.79
C THR A 338 4.03 30.40 -11.57
N THR A 339 5.23 30.40 -12.12
CA THR A 339 5.98 31.63 -12.34
C THR A 339 5.19 32.49 -13.34
N ASP A 340 4.66 33.57 -12.83
CA ASP A 340 4.03 34.64 -13.58
C ASP A 340 5.10 35.34 -14.45
N PRO A 341 5.01 35.38 -15.78
CA PRO A 341 5.93 36.12 -16.61
C PRO A 341 5.36 37.53 -16.84
N ALA A 342 5.46 38.38 -15.82
CA ALA A 342 5.18 39.80 -16.01
C ALA A 342 6.16 40.63 -15.16
N ASN A 343 7.37 40.79 -15.70
CA ASN A 343 8.20 41.99 -15.56
C ASN A 343 9.55 41.74 -16.24
N ASP A 344 9.59 42.11 -17.52
CA ASP A 344 10.63 42.96 -18.15
C ASP A 344 10.16 43.36 -19.56
#